data_cb8741ca6f43953f41c9359cd75d06a6
#
_entry.id   cb8741ca6f43953f41c9359cd75d06a6
#
_cell.length_a   1.000
_cell.length_b   1.000
_cell.length_c   1.000
_cell.angle_alpha   90.00
_cell.angle_beta   90.00
_cell.angle_gamma   90.00
#
_symmetry.space_group_name_H-M   'P 1'
#
loop_
_entity.id
_entity.type
_entity.pdbx_description
1 polymer ?
#
loop_
_entity_poly.entity_id
_entity_poly.type
_entity_poly.pdbx_seq_one_letter_code
_entity_poly.pdbx_strand_id
1 'polypeptide(L)'
;NITINLDGENLEVATFKGNVQAVLSQQGIYLSDKDKIEPSLTSEIADNDVISIKKAVPVEVMVDGKNIEIDSAEDSVKNMLVKEGINLNDLDKVEPSLETELSKDLKIKITRVEEKTIVEKEPIDFETVGKEDNSLESGVKKTTQEGSAGEKEITMKLVMEDGKEVSREVVESKVVKEPVDEVVVKGTMEKLVLSRGNDN
;
A
#
# COMPACT_ATOMS: atom_id res chain seq x y z
N ASN A 1 -15.14 30.19 -43.88
CA ASN A 1 -15.78 29.79 -42.63
C ASN A 1 -14.84 28.80 -41.90
N ILE A 2 -14.86 28.87 -40.57
CA ILE A 2 -14.14 27.95 -39.72
C ILE A 2 -15.08 27.37 -38.65
N THR A 3 -14.69 26.28 -38.04
CA THR A 3 -15.43 25.67 -36.92
C THR A 3 -14.62 25.81 -35.64
N ILE A 4 -15.24 26.32 -34.59
CA ILE A 4 -14.68 26.29 -33.24
C ILE A 4 -15.41 25.19 -32.49
N ASN A 5 -14.67 24.16 -32.09
CA ASN A 5 -15.15 23.13 -31.18
C ASN A 5 -14.77 23.49 -29.75
N LEU A 6 -15.74 23.83 -28.95
CA LEU A 6 -15.55 24.18 -27.53
C LEU A 6 -16.18 23.08 -26.65
N ASP A 7 -15.36 22.30 -26.00
CA ASP A 7 -15.78 21.17 -25.14
C ASP A 7 -16.77 20.22 -25.84
N GLY A 8 -16.57 19.99 -27.14
CA GLY A 8 -17.42 19.13 -27.97
C GLY A 8 -18.58 19.84 -28.68
N GLU A 9 -18.85 21.09 -28.34
CA GLU A 9 -19.86 21.91 -29.06
C GLU A 9 -19.23 22.66 -30.24
N ASN A 10 -19.81 22.52 -31.43
CA ASN A 10 -19.32 23.17 -32.64
C ASN A 10 -20.01 24.53 -32.87
N LEU A 11 -19.20 25.57 -33.04
CA LEU A 11 -19.62 26.90 -33.44
C LEU A 11 -19.03 27.23 -34.81
N GLU A 12 -19.88 27.42 -35.82
CA GLU A 12 -19.46 27.90 -37.13
C GLU A 12 -19.28 29.40 -37.13
N VAL A 13 -18.13 29.87 -37.57
CA VAL A 13 -17.75 31.27 -37.56
C VAL A 13 -17.31 31.72 -38.95
N ALA A 14 -17.93 32.79 -39.44
CA ALA A 14 -17.42 33.52 -40.59
C ALA A 14 -16.29 34.46 -40.13
N THR A 15 -15.08 34.22 -40.61
CA THR A 15 -13.92 35.04 -40.26
C THR A 15 -13.17 35.51 -41.49
N PHE A 16 -12.47 36.60 -41.33
CA PHE A 16 -11.50 37.10 -42.28
C PHE A 16 -10.10 36.60 -41.84
N LYS A 17 -9.11 36.74 -42.70
CA LYS A 17 -7.74 36.31 -42.44
C LYS A 17 -7.21 36.77 -41.08
N GLY A 18 -6.59 35.88 -40.35
CA GLY A 18 -5.97 36.17 -39.08
C GLY A 18 -5.43 34.89 -38.43
N ASN A 19 -4.99 35.00 -37.19
CA ASN A 19 -4.58 33.84 -36.37
C ASN A 19 -5.68 33.41 -35.42
N VAL A 20 -5.51 32.25 -34.81
CA VAL A 20 -6.45 31.66 -33.84
C VAL A 20 -6.81 32.63 -32.73
N GLN A 21 -5.83 33.35 -32.16
CA GLN A 21 -6.07 34.33 -31.08
C GLN A 21 -7.00 35.45 -31.50
N ALA A 22 -6.85 35.99 -32.72
CA ALA A 22 -7.69 37.04 -33.22
C ALA A 22 -9.15 36.61 -33.36
N VAL A 23 -9.36 35.37 -33.86
CA VAL A 23 -10.70 34.80 -33.99
C VAL A 23 -11.35 34.57 -32.63
N LEU A 24 -10.64 33.96 -31.68
CA LEU A 24 -11.19 33.72 -30.33
C LEU A 24 -11.56 35.05 -29.66
N SER A 25 -10.70 36.08 -29.78
CA SER A 25 -10.97 37.41 -29.24
C SER A 25 -12.23 38.03 -29.85
N GLN A 26 -12.40 37.86 -31.16
CA GLN A 26 -13.59 38.37 -31.88
C GLN A 26 -14.87 37.67 -31.41
N GLN A 27 -14.78 36.39 -31.04
CA GLN A 27 -15.91 35.62 -30.53
C GLN A 27 -16.10 35.76 -29.01
N GLY A 28 -15.27 36.55 -28.34
CA GLY A 28 -15.32 36.71 -26.87
C GLY A 28 -14.91 35.45 -26.10
N ILE A 29 -14.15 34.54 -26.73
CA ILE A 29 -13.65 33.30 -26.10
C ILE A 29 -12.29 33.60 -25.48
N TYR A 30 -12.23 33.51 -24.17
CA TYR A 30 -10.99 33.69 -23.39
C TYR A 30 -10.50 32.36 -22.85
N LEU A 31 -9.20 32.15 -22.96
CA LEU A 31 -8.53 30.93 -22.49
C LEU A 31 -7.72 31.22 -21.23
N SER A 32 -7.69 30.26 -20.33
CA SER A 32 -6.74 30.19 -19.21
C SER A 32 -5.46 29.47 -19.65
N ASP A 33 -4.41 29.59 -18.84
CA ASP A 33 -3.14 28.90 -19.07
C ASP A 33 -3.26 27.38 -18.99
N LYS A 34 -4.34 26.88 -18.40
CA LYS A 34 -4.61 25.46 -18.20
C LYS A 34 -5.51 24.85 -19.29
N ASP A 35 -6.14 25.70 -20.11
CA ASP A 35 -6.98 25.24 -21.23
C ASP A 35 -6.10 24.62 -22.32
N LYS A 36 -6.63 23.64 -23.04
CA LYS A 36 -6.00 23.12 -24.25
C LYS A 36 -6.60 23.72 -25.48
N ILE A 37 -5.74 24.01 -26.45
CA ILE A 37 -6.17 24.53 -27.75
C ILE A 37 -5.33 23.92 -28.86
N GLU A 38 -5.98 23.57 -29.95
CA GLU A 38 -5.36 23.10 -31.18
C GLU A 38 -6.14 23.68 -32.38
N PRO A 39 -5.47 24.30 -33.38
CA PRO A 39 -4.05 24.65 -33.40
C PRO A 39 -3.68 25.77 -32.43
N SER A 40 -2.39 26.06 -32.27
CA SER A 40 -1.90 27.07 -31.32
C SER A 40 -2.46 28.46 -31.59
N LEU A 41 -2.49 29.33 -30.56
CA LEU A 41 -3.01 30.72 -30.66
C LEU A 41 -2.37 31.56 -31.78
N THR A 42 -1.12 31.27 -32.11
CA THR A 42 -0.36 32.01 -33.15
C THR A 42 -0.52 31.42 -34.54
N SER A 43 -1.18 30.28 -34.70
CA SER A 43 -1.40 29.64 -36.01
C SER A 43 -2.31 30.47 -36.88
N GLU A 44 -1.94 30.64 -38.16
CA GLU A 44 -2.80 31.27 -39.16
C GLU A 44 -3.97 30.33 -39.50
N ILE A 45 -5.09 30.90 -39.83
CA ILE A 45 -6.34 30.20 -40.11
C ILE A 45 -6.65 30.23 -41.59
N ALA A 46 -7.04 29.06 -42.11
CA ALA A 46 -7.55 28.85 -43.46
C ALA A 46 -9.05 28.53 -43.46
N ASP A 47 -9.65 28.56 -44.66
CA ASP A 47 -11.04 28.12 -44.81
C ASP A 47 -11.24 26.67 -44.44
N ASN A 48 -12.31 26.40 -43.68
CA ASN A 48 -12.70 25.08 -43.14
C ASN A 48 -11.78 24.54 -42.05
N ASP A 49 -10.90 25.36 -41.47
CA ASP A 49 -10.12 24.96 -40.32
C ASP A 49 -11.03 24.72 -39.09
N VAL A 50 -10.60 23.81 -38.26
CA VAL A 50 -11.24 23.50 -36.97
C VAL A 50 -10.32 23.93 -35.86
N ILE A 51 -10.82 24.77 -34.95
CA ILE A 51 -10.15 25.14 -33.71
C ILE A 51 -10.78 24.30 -32.59
N SER A 52 -10.02 23.38 -31.99
CA SER A 52 -10.48 22.59 -30.85
C SER A 52 -10.03 23.22 -29.54
N ILE A 53 -10.96 23.44 -28.65
CA ILE A 53 -10.72 24.01 -27.33
C ILE A 53 -11.30 23.08 -26.28
N LYS A 54 -10.48 22.72 -25.32
CA LYS A 54 -10.92 22.01 -24.12
C LYS A 54 -10.63 22.88 -22.91
N LYS A 55 -11.67 23.25 -22.19
CA LYS A 55 -11.55 24.04 -20.97
C LYS A 55 -11.02 23.20 -19.82
N ALA A 56 -10.15 23.80 -19.02
CA ALA A 56 -9.72 23.20 -17.78
C ALA A 56 -10.87 23.14 -16.79
N VAL A 57 -11.00 22.01 -16.12
CA VAL A 57 -11.97 21.79 -15.04
C VAL A 57 -11.26 21.61 -13.72
N PRO A 58 -11.81 22.16 -12.62
CA PRO A 58 -11.25 21.91 -11.29
C PRO A 58 -11.49 20.44 -10.88
N VAL A 59 -10.43 19.80 -10.40
CA VAL A 59 -10.45 18.47 -9.80
C VAL A 59 -9.76 18.50 -8.45
N GLU A 60 -10.22 17.68 -7.52
CA GLU A 60 -9.67 17.56 -6.17
C GLU A 60 -8.84 16.28 -6.08
N VAL A 61 -7.55 16.38 -5.73
CA VAL A 61 -6.65 15.25 -5.59
C VAL A 61 -6.25 15.11 -4.12
N MET A 62 -6.60 13.98 -3.52
CA MET A 62 -6.14 13.60 -2.19
C MET A 62 -4.94 12.66 -2.34
N VAL A 63 -3.78 13.11 -1.88
CA VAL A 63 -2.51 12.37 -1.95
C VAL A 63 -1.60 12.75 -0.79
N ASP A 64 -0.91 11.77 -0.19
CA ASP A 64 0.05 11.98 0.90
C ASP A 64 -0.55 12.78 2.09
N GLY A 65 -1.84 12.54 2.37
CA GLY A 65 -2.59 13.22 3.44
C GLY A 65 -2.96 14.68 3.15
N LYS A 66 -2.82 15.15 1.91
CA LYS A 66 -3.14 16.50 1.47
C LYS A 66 -4.24 16.50 0.42
N ASN A 67 -5.10 17.52 0.46
CA ASN A 67 -6.03 17.83 -0.62
C ASN A 67 -5.43 18.94 -1.48
N ILE A 68 -5.37 18.69 -2.78
CA ILE A 68 -4.84 19.62 -3.78
C ILE A 68 -5.95 19.87 -4.81
N GLU A 69 -6.29 21.12 -5.08
CA GLU A 69 -7.18 21.49 -6.18
C GLU A 69 -6.33 21.79 -7.42
N ILE A 70 -6.69 21.19 -8.54
CA ILE A 70 -5.96 21.24 -9.79
C ILE A 70 -6.94 21.57 -10.91
N ASP A 71 -6.67 22.65 -11.66
CA ASP A 71 -7.37 22.94 -12.93
C ASP A 71 -6.66 22.21 -14.07
N SER A 72 -7.37 21.37 -14.79
CA SER A 72 -6.78 20.58 -15.86
C SER A 72 -7.75 20.35 -17.03
N ALA A 73 -7.24 20.47 -18.25
CA ALA A 73 -7.91 20.12 -19.50
C ALA A 73 -7.42 18.78 -20.06
N GLU A 74 -6.73 17.96 -19.26
CA GLU A 74 -6.27 16.65 -19.70
C GLU A 74 -7.44 15.69 -19.93
N ASP A 75 -7.20 14.63 -20.71
CA ASP A 75 -8.27 13.71 -21.12
C ASP A 75 -8.57 12.65 -20.07
N SER A 76 -7.62 12.40 -19.20
CA SER A 76 -7.74 11.36 -18.17
C SER A 76 -7.01 11.74 -16.88
N VAL A 77 -7.39 11.07 -15.80
CA VAL A 77 -6.70 11.15 -14.50
C VAL A 77 -5.19 10.89 -14.68
N LYS A 78 -4.82 9.86 -15.45
CA LYS A 78 -3.42 9.52 -15.72
C LYS A 78 -2.65 10.69 -16.32
N ASN A 79 -3.18 11.27 -17.39
CA ASN A 79 -2.50 12.36 -18.12
C ASN A 79 -2.36 13.61 -17.23
N MET A 80 -3.36 13.90 -16.42
CA MET A 80 -3.32 15.00 -15.47
C MET A 80 -2.26 14.76 -14.39
N LEU A 81 -2.21 13.57 -13.76
CA LEU A 81 -1.21 13.25 -12.74
C LEU A 81 0.23 13.36 -13.28
N VAL A 82 0.47 12.86 -14.50
CA VAL A 82 1.77 12.97 -15.18
C VAL A 82 2.15 14.43 -15.41
N LYS A 83 1.23 15.23 -15.91
CA LYS A 83 1.46 16.67 -16.20
C LYS A 83 1.77 17.48 -14.94
N GLU A 84 1.09 17.18 -13.85
CA GLU A 84 1.29 17.87 -12.56
C GLU A 84 2.45 17.27 -11.75
N GLY A 85 3.16 16.27 -12.28
CA GLY A 85 4.34 15.66 -11.65
C GLY A 85 4.00 14.79 -10.44
N ILE A 86 2.77 14.31 -10.33
CA ILE A 86 2.34 13.37 -9.28
C ILE A 86 2.71 11.97 -9.73
N ASN A 87 3.85 11.47 -9.25
CA ASN A 87 4.35 10.15 -9.59
C ASN A 87 3.63 9.08 -8.78
N LEU A 88 3.32 7.97 -9.43
CA LEU A 88 2.76 6.77 -8.82
C LEU A 88 3.80 5.66 -8.77
N ASN A 89 3.78 4.87 -7.71
CA ASN A 89 4.49 3.60 -7.62
C ASN A 89 3.61 2.46 -8.16
N ASP A 90 4.20 1.33 -8.50
CA ASP A 90 3.49 0.19 -9.11
C ASP A 90 2.34 -0.37 -8.24
N LEU A 91 2.44 -0.21 -6.93
CA LEU A 91 1.47 -0.71 -5.96
C LEU A 91 0.43 0.33 -5.53
N ASP A 92 0.63 1.62 -5.88
CA ASP A 92 -0.28 2.68 -5.48
C ASP A 92 -1.68 2.47 -6.04
N LYS A 93 -2.68 2.79 -5.23
CA LYS A 93 -4.09 2.69 -5.62
C LYS A 93 -4.62 4.07 -5.99
N VAL A 94 -5.33 4.15 -7.09
CA VAL A 94 -5.95 5.39 -7.57
C VAL A 94 -7.44 5.17 -7.78
N GLU A 95 -8.24 6.02 -7.18
CA GLU A 95 -9.71 6.02 -7.28
C GLU A 95 -10.18 7.44 -7.66
N PRO A 96 -10.98 7.59 -8.74
CA PRO A 96 -11.35 6.56 -9.73
C PRO A 96 -10.15 6.11 -10.58
N SER A 97 -10.37 5.18 -11.52
CA SER A 97 -9.29 4.60 -12.33
C SER A 97 -8.52 5.66 -13.11
N LEU A 98 -7.27 5.34 -13.48
CA LEU A 98 -6.38 6.23 -14.24
C LEU A 98 -6.94 6.63 -15.61
N GLU A 99 -7.78 5.80 -16.20
CA GLU A 99 -8.40 6.04 -17.51
C GLU A 99 -9.72 6.86 -17.43
N THR A 100 -10.12 7.24 -16.21
CA THR A 100 -11.33 8.08 -16.02
C THR A 100 -11.12 9.46 -16.62
N GLU A 101 -12.09 9.92 -17.41
CA GLU A 101 -12.12 11.27 -17.96
C GLU A 101 -12.28 12.31 -16.86
N LEU A 102 -11.61 13.46 -17.02
CA LEU A 102 -11.74 14.55 -16.07
C LEU A 102 -13.10 15.23 -16.23
N SER A 103 -13.73 15.50 -15.11
CA SER A 103 -14.96 16.27 -15.02
C SER A 103 -14.86 17.27 -13.87
N LYS A 104 -15.69 18.31 -13.95
CA LYS A 104 -15.73 19.32 -12.89
C LYS A 104 -15.97 18.68 -11.52
N ASP A 105 -15.20 19.10 -10.53
CA ASP A 105 -15.27 18.66 -9.13
C ASP A 105 -15.02 17.15 -8.93
N LEU A 106 -14.37 16.48 -9.90
CA LEU A 106 -13.95 15.09 -9.76
C LEU A 106 -13.00 14.96 -8.58
N LYS A 107 -13.29 13.98 -7.70
CA LYS A 107 -12.45 13.67 -6.56
C LYS A 107 -11.59 12.46 -6.88
N ILE A 108 -10.28 12.63 -6.77
CA ILE A 108 -9.28 11.61 -7.03
C ILE A 108 -8.56 11.32 -5.72
N LYS A 109 -8.55 10.06 -5.33
CA LYS A 109 -7.82 9.60 -4.15
C LYS A 109 -6.66 8.71 -4.57
N ILE A 110 -5.47 9.03 -4.10
CA ILE A 110 -4.27 8.23 -4.27
C ILE A 110 -3.88 7.68 -2.91
N THR A 111 -3.85 6.35 -2.79
CA THR A 111 -3.40 5.66 -1.59
C THR A 111 -2.01 5.09 -1.86
N ARG A 112 -1.01 5.52 -1.10
CA ARG A 112 0.35 5.00 -1.21
C ARG A 112 0.43 3.60 -0.64
N VAL A 113 0.95 2.66 -1.41
CA VAL A 113 1.10 1.27 -0.99
C VAL A 113 2.57 0.87 -0.99
N GLU A 114 3.03 0.35 0.14
CA GLU A 114 4.38 -0.18 0.30
C GLU A 114 4.34 -1.60 0.85
N GLU A 115 5.20 -2.48 0.33
CA GLU A 115 5.45 -3.79 0.90
C GLU A 115 6.78 -3.76 1.65
N LYS A 116 6.79 -4.31 2.88
CA LYS A 116 7.99 -4.43 3.71
C LYS A 116 8.14 -5.87 4.18
N THR A 117 9.36 -6.37 4.17
CA THR A 117 9.69 -7.65 4.80
C THR A 117 10.39 -7.38 6.12
N ILE A 118 9.89 -7.99 7.19
CA ILE A 118 10.51 -7.94 8.51
C ILE A 118 10.82 -9.36 8.98
N VAL A 119 11.85 -9.48 9.82
CA VAL A 119 12.21 -10.73 10.48
C VAL A 119 12.13 -10.51 11.98
N GLU A 120 11.30 -11.30 12.64
CA GLU A 120 11.15 -11.30 14.10
C GLU A 120 11.66 -12.61 14.67
N LYS A 121 12.21 -12.56 15.89
CA LYS A 121 12.66 -13.73 16.63
C LYS A 121 11.65 -14.08 17.70
N GLU A 122 11.23 -15.33 17.72
CA GLU A 122 10.33 -15.84 18.73
C GLU A 122 10.98 -16.99 19.50
N PRO A 123 10.82 -17.06 20.82
CA PRO A 123 11.27 -18.20 21.60
C PRO A 123 10.42 -19.44 21.27
N ILE A 124 11.04 -20.61 21.36
CA ILE A 124 10.37 -21.90 21.36
C ILE A 124 10.50 -22.44 22.77
N ASP A 125 9.37 -22.64 23.43
CA ASP A 125 9.36 -23.19 24.78
C ASP A 125 9.89 -24.64 24.76
N PHE A 126 10.57 -25.02 25.85
CA PHE A 126 10.99 -26.41 26.08
C PHE A 126 9.92 -27.17 26.87
N GLU A 127 9.92 -28.48 26.74
CA GLU A 127 9.03 -29.35 27.53
C GLU A 127 9.75 -29.91 28.77
N THR A 128 8.98 -30.26 29.82
CA THR A 128 9.49 -30.97 30.99
C THR A 128 9.15 -32.43 30.87
N VAL A 129 10.17 -33.27 30.68
CA VAL A 129 10.06 -34.72 30.54
C VAL A 129 10.31 -35.38 31.90
N GLY A 130 9.29 -36.06 32.40
CA GLY A 130 9.40 -36.88 33.61
C GLY A 130 9.96 -38.29 33.32
N LYS A 131 11.00 -38.70 34.03
CA LYS A 131 11.52 -40.07 34.02
C LYS A 131 11.42 -40.68 35.42
N GLU A 132 11.29 -42.00 35.51
CA GLU A 132 11.31 -42.75 36.77
C GLU A 132 12.68 -43.35 37.00
N ASP A 133 13.12 -43.36 38.27
CA ASP A 133 14.36 -43.97 38.71
C ASP A 133 14.13 -44.78 39.98
N ASN A 134 14.32 -46.08 39.88
CA ASN A 134 14.17 -47.03 40.99
C ASN A 134 15.36 -47.04 41.95
N SER A 135 16.42 -46.29 41.66
CA SER A 135 17.56 -46.12 42.57
C SER A 135 17.37 -44.94 43.52
N LEU A 136 16.37 -44.04 43.26
CA LEU A 136 16.04 -42.94 44.12
C LEU A 136 14.82 -43.25 44.98
N GLU A 137 14.83 -42.77 46.24
CA GLU A 137 13.69 -42.92 47.15
C GLU A 137 12.40 -42.35 46.59
N SER A 138 11.29 -43.03 46.82
CA SER A 138 9.99 -42.59 46.41
C SER A 138 9.67 -41.19 46.96
N GLY A 139 9.21 -40.28 46.09
CA GLY A 139 8.92 -38.86 46.38
C GLY A 139 10.09 -37.91 46.19
N VAL A 140 11.31 -38.38 45.95
CA VAL A 140 12.44 -37.54 45.57
C VAL A 140 12.32 -37.16 44.10
N LYS A 141 12.47 -35.86 43.79
CA LYS A 141 12.57 -35.35 42.42
C LYS A 141 13.94 -34.73 42.23
N LYS A 142 14.56 -34.98 41.10
CA LYS A 142 15.88 -34.44 40.75
C LYS A 142 15.88 -34.02 39.27
N THR A 143 16.19 -32.76 39.00
CA THR A 143 16.45 -32.30 37.65
C THR A 143 17.82 -32.81 37.23
N THR A 144 17.85 -33.60 36.16
CA THR A 144 19.08 -34.18 35.60
C THR A 144 19.55 -33.46 34.35
N GLN A 145 18.66 -32.68 33.73
CA GLN A 145 18.94 -31.82 32.60
C GLN A 145 18.09 -30.56 32.72
N GLU A 146 18.74 -29.41 32.74
CA GLU A 146 18.07 -28.10 32.69
C GLU A 146 17.47 -27.86 31.30
N GLY A 147 16.22 -27.35 31.23
CA GLY A 147 15.60 -26.95 30.00
C GLY A 147 16.17 -25.62 29.50
N SER A 148 16.22 -25.45 28.21
CA SER A 148 16.53 -24.15 27.62
C SER A 148 15.64 -23.89 26.42
N ALA A 149 15.11 -22.66 26.32
CA ALA A 149 14.30 -22.25 25.18
C ALA A 149 15.09 -22.28 23.87
N GLY A 150 14.44 -22.71 22.83
CA GLY A 150 14.86 -22.54 21.45
C GLY A 150 14.56 -21.16 20.93
N GLU A 151 14.87 -20.93 19.66
CA GLU A 151 14.57 -19.67 18.94
C GLU A 151 14.19 -19.99 17.52
N LYS A 152 13.14 -19.36 17.00
CA LYS A 152 12.78 -19.37 15.58
C LYS A 152 12.77 -17.96 15.04
N GLU A 153 13.17 -17.83 13.78
CA GLU A 153 13.02 -16.62 12.99
C GLU A 153 11.75 -16.73 12.15
N ILE A 154 10.92 -15.69 12.21
CA ILE A 154 9.69 -15.57 11.44
C ILE A 154 9.87 -14.41 10.49
N THR A 155 9.85 -14.71 9.19
CA THR A 155 9.86 -13.69 8.14
C THR A 155 8.42 -13.35 7.77
N MET A 156 8.06 -12.08 7.89
CA MET A 156 6.73 -11.61 7.60
C MET A 156 6.76 -10.54 6.49
N LYS A 157 5.77 -10.61 5.62
CA LYS A 157 5.49 -9.57 4.62
C LYS A 157 4.39 -8.67 5.15
N LEU A 158 4.67 -7.38 5.24
CA LEU A 158 3.74 -6.34 5.64
C LEU A 158 3.31 -5.53 4.41
N VAL A 159 2.03 -5.23 4.32
CA VAL A 159 1.50 -4.25 3.37
C VAL A 159 1.08 -3.01 4.14
N MET A 160 1.61 -1.87 3.73
CA MET A 160 1.33 -0.57 4.31
C MET A 160 0.53 0.27 3.33
N GLU A 161 -0.56 0.90 3.79
CA GLU A 161 -1.33 1.89 3.05
C GLU A 161 -1.27 3.23 3.77
N ASP A 162 -0.81 4.28 3.07
CA ASP A 162 -0.60 5.62 3.65
C ASP A 162 0.17 5.58 4.98
N GLY A 163 1.18 4.71 5.07
CA GLY A 163 2.02 4.52 6.24
C GLY A 163 1.39 3.70 7.38
N LYS A 164 0.20 3.13 7.18
CA LYS A 164 -0.46 2.25 8.15
C LYS A 164 -0.41 0.80 7.70
N GLU A 165 -0.12 -0.12 8.62
CA GLU A 165 -0.17 -1.54 8.34
C GLU A 165 -1.63 -1.98 8.11
N VAL A 166 -1.90 -2.57 6.94
CA VAL A 166 -3.21 -3.11 6.57
C VAL A 166 -3.22 -4.63 6.44
N SER A 167 -2.05 -5.22 6.25
CA SER A 167 -1.90 -6.67 6.16
C SER A 167 -0.54 -7.12 6.67
N ARG A 168 -0.53 -8.30 7.32
CA ARG A 168 0.68 -8.99 7.79
C ARG A 168 0.54 -10.47 7.47
N GLU A 169 1.49 -11.04 6.77
CA GLU A 169 1.52 -12.44 6.37
C GLU A 169 2.86 -13.06 6.72
N VAL A 170 2.83 -14.24 7.37
CA VAL A 170 4.05 -15.05 7.60
C VAL A 170 4.40 -15.76 6.30
N VAL A 171 5.56 -15.44 5.75
CA VAL A 171 6.07 -16.07 4.52
C VAL A 171 7.04 -17.19 4.77
N GLU A 172 7.76 -17.14 5.91
CA GLU A 172 8.71 -18.18 6.31
C GLU A 172 8.84 -18.25 7.84
N SER A 173 9.01 -19.46 8.35
CA SER A 173 9.38 -19.71 9.76
C SER A 173 10.52 -20.71 9.80
N LYS A 174 11.63 -20.34 10.40
CA LYS A 174 12.85 -21.15 10.48
C LYS A 174 13.33 -21.28 11.91
N VAL A 175 13.48 -22.49 12.38
CA VAL A 175 14.13 -22.77 13.69
C VAL A 175 15.62 -22.49 13.54
N VAL A 176 16.15 -21.57 14.34
CA VAL A 176 17.59 -21.23 14.39
C VAL A 176 18.29 -21.85 15.58
N LYS A 177 17.53 -22.16 16.63
CA LYS A 177 18.01 -22.91 17.81
C LYS A 177 16.89 -23.83 18.31
N GLU A 178 17.15 -25.12 18.35
CA GLU A 178 16.22 -26.10 18.93
C GLU A 178 16.11 -25.90 20.45
N PRO A 179 14.91 -26.05 21.04
CA PRO A 179 14.77 -26.10 22.49
C PRO A 179 15.43 -27.37 23.07
N VAL A 180 15.88 -27.28 24.28
CA VAL A 180 16.37 -28.43 25.05
C VAL A 180 15.40 -28.66 26.18
N ASP A 181 14.81 -29.87 26.22
CA ASP A 181 13.84 -30.24 27.25
C ASP A 181 14.46 -30.35 28.62
N GLU A 182 13.73 -29.94 29.65
CA GLU A 182 14.06 -30.25 31.03
C GLU A 182 13.78 -31.74 31.33
N VAL A 183 14.69 -32.41 31.97
CA VAL A 183 14.48 -33.81 32.42
C VAL A 183 14.45 -33.85 33.94
N VAL A 184 13.27 -34.18 34.46
CA VAL A 184 13.05 -34.38 35.91
C VAL A 184 12.87 -35.87 36.22
N VAL A 185 13.76 -36.40 37.03
CA VAL A 185 13.71 -37.79 37.45
C VAL A 185 12.98 -37.88 38.79
N LYS A 186 12.01 -38.79 38.87
CA LYS A 186 11.22 -39.07 40.06
C LYS A 186 11.60 -40.44 40.61
N GLY A 187 12.01 -40.47 41.89
CA GLY A 187 12.33 -41.72 42.62
C GLY A 187 11.09 -42.59 42.83
N THR A 188 11.28 -43.91 42.64
CA THR A 188 10.24 -44.94 42.81
C THR A 188 10.65 -46.03 43.81
N MET A 189 11.87 -45.96 44.40
CA MET A 189 12.33 -46.96 45.39
C MET A 189 11.49 -46.86 46.67
N GLU A 190 10.81 -47.96 46.99
CA GLU A 190 10.05 -48.02 48.22
C GLU A 190 11.02 -48.26 49.45
N LYS A 191 10.84 -47.48 50.52
CA LYS A 191 11.53 -47.73 51.80
C LYS A 191 11.00 -48.98 52.41
N LEU A 192 11.84 -50.04 52.52
CA LEU A 192 11.55 -51.20 53.37
C LEU A 192 11.51 -50.74 54.83
N VAL A 193 10.33 -50.59 55.38
CA VAL A 193 10.13 -50.38 56.79
C VAL A 193 10.30 -51.77 57.46
N LEU A 194 11.50 -52.07 57.93
CA LEU A 194 11.70 -53.23 58.83
C LEU A 194 10.93 -53.00 60.13
N SER A 195 9.75 -53.61 60.22
CA SER A 195 9.01 -53.70 61.49
C SER A 195 9.84 -54.48 62.45
N ARG A 196 10.46 -53.85 63.46
CA ARG A 196 11.03 -54.54 64.62
C ARG A 196 9.89 -55.17 65.41
N GLY A 197 9.66 -56.41 65.18
CA GLY A 197 8.83 -57.22 66.10
C GLY A 197 9.44 -57.15 67.49
N ASN A 198 8.67 -56.59 68.44
CA ASN A 198 8.95 -56.78 69.86
C ASN A 198 8.50 -58.23 70.21
N ASP A 199 9.45 -59.16 70.33
CA ASP A 199 9.23 -60.35 71.09
C ASP A 199 9.39 -60.03 72.56
N ASN A 200 8.29 -60.27 73.33
CA ASN A 200 8.26 -60.28 74.73
C ASN A 200 7.94 -61.72 75.14
#